data_986587cd2479e50e533e671f3b14e128
#
_entry.id   986587cd2479e50e533e671f3b14e128
#
_cell.length_a   1.000
_cell.length_b   1.000
_cell.length_c   1.000
_cell.angle_alpha   90.00
_cell.angle_beta   90.00
_cell.angle_gamma   90.00
#
_symmetry.space_group_name_H-M   'P 1'
#
loop_
_entity.id
_entity.type
_entity.pdbx_description
1 polymer ?
#
loop_
_entity_poly.entity_id
_entity_poly.type
_entity_poly.pdbx_seq_one_letter_code
_entity_poly.pdbx_strand_id
1 'polypeptide(L)'
;MDQLTAHDPRRIGPFEVLARLGAGGMGLVYLARSASGRRVAIKTVRSELAEDNLFRVRFAREIAAAKTVGGFYTAAVVDADADAAVPWLATAYVPAPSLEDLVNDCGPLPADAVRWLTAGIAEALQSIHAAGLVHRDLKPSNVLVVEDGPRVIDFGIAAGVSSTRLTMTNVAVGTPAYMSPEQARDSRSVTGASDVFSLGSLVVFCATGHPPYRGSNPVETVFQLLRDQPDLSGLPVELVDLVRACMRPTPEHRPTPAQIQAELAPHLFSRADASGEAGDWLPPAALDLIEAKRSSRRHVSAQQQAPARPQPPVALPAQPVGPPSAPPALAPVGPPPGGPVSEAEVATERMRPHQRPAAPAPGAPSDGEIRLPGAHVPIGPGP
;
A
#
# COMPACT_ATOMS: atom_id res chain seq x y z
N MET A 1 11.55 -2.60 10.84
CA MET A 1 10.89 -1.38 11.37
C MET A 1 11.96 -0.36 11.67
N ASP A 2 11.84 0.83 11.06
CA ASP A 2 12.83 1.90 11.21
C ASP A 2 12.27 3.02 12.08
N GLN A 3 13.16 3.70 12.80
CA GLN A 3 12.80 4.87 13.58
C GLN A 3 12.41 6.03 12.66
N LEU A 4 11.52 6.90 13.14
CA LEU A 4 11.15 8.10 12.42
C LEU A 4 12.33 9.08 12.32
N THR A 5 12.50 9.65 11.15
CA THR A 5 13.46 10.73 10.91
C THR A 5 12.82 12.10 11.18
N ALA A 6 13.61 13.16 11.15
CA ALA A 6 13.08 14.53 11.28
C ALA A 6 12.13 14.95 10.14
N HIS A 7 12.20 14.27 8.98
CA HIS A 7 11.38 14.55 7.80
C HIS A 7 10.05 13.78 7.79
N ASP A 8 9.88 12.82 8.71
CA ASP A 8 8.65 12.04 8.77
C ASP A 8 7.53 12.82 9.45
N PRO A 9 6.28 12.70 8.95
CA PRO A 9 5.15 13.33 9.58
C PRO A 9 4.91 12.69 10.96
N ARG A 10 4.60 13.51 11.95
CA ARG A 10 4.22 13.03 13.29
C ARG A 10 2.76 12.57 13.35
N ARG A 11 1.94 13.03 12.40
CA ARG A 11 0.54 12.65 12.25
C ARG A 11 0.18 12.52 10.77
N ILE A 12 -0.71 11.57 10.46
CA ILE A 12 -1.34 11.40 9.15
C ILE A 12 -2.83 11.25 9.42
N GLY A 13 -3.64 12.20 8.95
CA GLY A 13 -5.05 12.27 9.33
C GLY A 13 -5.24 12.26 10.86
N PRO A 14 -6.13 11.41 11.38
CA PRO A 14 -6.37 11.29 12.83
C PRO A 14 -5.31 10.46 13.56
N PHE A 15 -4.37 9.83 12.85
CA PHE A 15 -3.43 8.85 13.38
C PHE A 15 -2.10 9.48 13.80
N GLU A 16 -1.55 9.05 14.94
CA GLU A 16 -0.20 9.33 15.38
C GLU A 16 0.78 8.34 14.75
N VAL A 17 1.82 8.83 14.08
CA VAL A 17 2.83 8.01 13.43
C VAL A 17 3.87 7.54 14.44
N LEU A 18 4.14 6.22 14.45
CA LEU A 18 5.01 5.58 15.44
C LEU A 18 6.36 5.14 14.86
N ALA A 19 6.36 4.59 13.64
CA ALA A 19 7.56 4.04 12.99
C ALA A 19 7.35 3.92 11.47
N ARG A 20 8.43 3.75 10.71
CA ARG A 20 8.36 3.28 9.32
C ARG A 20 8.26 1.77 9.29
N LEU A 21 7.33 1.22 8.51
CA LEU A 21 7.22 -0.22 8.22
C LEU A 21 8.02 -0.60 6.98
N GLY A 22 8.14 0.32 6.02
CA GLY A 22 8.86 0.10 4.78
C GLY A 22 8.68 1.24 3.78
N ALA A 23 9.29 1.06 2.61
CA ALA A 23 9.15 1.93 1.45
C ALA A 23 8.86 1.08 0.22
N GLY A 24 8.01 1.57 -0.66
CA GLY A 24 7.66 0.91 -1.92
C GLY A 24 7.60 1.88 -3.10
N GLY A 25 7.29 1.37 -4.28
CA GLY A 25 7.21 2.17 -5.50
C GLY A 25 6.22 3.35 -5.41
N MET A 26 5.20 3.24 -4.58
CA MET A 26 4.13 4.24 -4.43
C MET A 26 4.36 5.23 -3.30
N GLY A 27 5.24 4.93 -2.34
CA GLY A 27 5.49 5.80 -1.19
C GLY A 27 5.99 5.06 0.04
N LEU A 28 5.81 5.68 1.19
CA LEU A 28 6.23 5.15 2.49
C LEU A 28 5.04 4.48 3.18
N VAL A 29 5.35 3.42 3.94
CA VAL A 29 4.37 2.75 4.80
C VAL A 29 4.76 3.00 6.26
N TYR A 30 3.83 3.51 7.03
CA TYR A 30 4.01 3.85 8.43
C TYR A 30 3.17 2.96 9.34
N LEU A 31 3.73 2.57 10.47
CA LEU A 31 2.96 2.14 11.62
C LEU A 31 2.41 3.38 12.31
N ALA A 32 1.11 3.41 12.57
CA ALA A 32 0.47 4.51 13.26
C ALA A 32 -0.57 4.00 14.28
N ARG A 33 -1.09 4.92 15.11
CA ARG A 33 -2.03 4.63 16.18
C ARG A 33 -3.19 5.63 16.15
N SER A 34 -4.42 5.12 16.27
CA SER A 34 -5.60 5.96 16.49
C SER A 34 -5.64 6.52 17.92
N ALA A 35 -6.51 7.50 18.19
CA ALA A 35 -6.74 8.03 19.54
C ALA A 35 -7.19 6.95 20.55
N SER A 36 -7.89 5.90 20.08
CA SER A 36 -8.29 4.74 20.92
C SER A 36 -7.16 3.70 21.11
N GLY A 37 -5.96 3.94 20.58
CA GLY A 37 -4.82 3.02 20.69
C GLY A 37 -4.77 1.92 19.63
N ARG A 38 -5.76 1.84 18.73
CA ARG A 38 -5.76 0.86 17.64
C ARG A 38 -4.63 1.14 16.65
N ARG A 39 -3.84 0.11 16.32
CA ARG A 39 -2.74 0.21 15.36
C ARG A 39 -3.23 0.03 13.94
N VAL A 40 -2.64 0.82 13.04
CA VAL A 40 -2.89 0.79 11.61
C VAL A 40 -1.57 0.85 10.84
N ALA A 41 -1.56 0.27 9.64
CA ALA A 41 -0.52 0.50 8.64
C ALA A 41 -1.02 1.59 7.69
N ILE A 42 -0.28 2.69 7.56
CA ILE A 42 -0.66 3.80 6.68
C ILE A 42 0.30 3.89 5.51
N LYS A 43 -0.23 3.71 4.31
CA LYS A 43 0.49 3.90 3.05
C LYS A 43 0.24 5.31 2.53
N THR A 44 1.31 6.08 2.34
CA THR A 44 1.24 7.43 1.74
C THR A 44 1.62 7.36 0.27
N VAL A 45 1.05 8.25 -0.52
CA VAL A 45 1.36 8.38 -1.95
C VAL A 45 2.54 9.35 -2.12
N ARG A 46 3.44 9.07 -3.09
CA ARG A 46 4.52 10.00 -3.44
C ARG A 46 3.97 11.32 -3.97
N SER A 47 4.70 12.41 -3.72
CA SER A 47 4.33 13.77 -4.15
C SER A 47 4.06 13.86 -5.65
N GLU A 48 4.90 13.22 -6.47
CA GLU A 48 4.78 13.26 -7.92
C GLU A 48 3.47 12.62 -8.44
N LEU A 49 2.97 11.60 -7.73
CA LEU A 49 1.68 10.98 -8.03
C LEU A 49 0.51 11.78 -7.42
N ALA A 50 0.75 12.43 -6.30
CA ALA A 50 -0.24 13.25 -5.63
C ALA A 50 -0.64 14.51 -6.43
N GLU A 51 0.22 14.99 -7.34
CA GLU A 51 -0.04 16.12 -8.24
C GLU A 51 -0.88 15.73 -9.48
N ASP A 52 -1.00 14.42 -9.79
CA ASP A 52 -1.79 13.93 -10.93
C ASP A 52 -3.28 13.80 -10.55
N ASN A 53 -4.13 14.65 -11.10
CA ASN A 53 -5.57 14.63 -10.88
C ASN A 53 -6.23 13.32 -11.35
N LEU A 54 -5.76 12.71 -12.44
CA LEU A 54 -6.28 11.43 -12.91
C LEU A 54 -5.91 10.29 -11.94
N PHE A 55 -4.75 10.39 -11.34
CA PHE A 55 -4.36 9.48 -10.27
C PHE A 55 -5.30 9.62 -9.07
N ARG A 56 -5.55 10.84 -8.57
CA ARG A 56 -6.44 11.07 -7.41
C ARG A 56 -7.84 10.52 -7.64
N VAL A 57 -8.43 10.74 -8.82
CA VAL A 57 -9.76 10.21 -9.16
C VAL A 57 -9.77 8.68 -9.16
N ARG A 58 -8.74 8.03 -9.71
CA ARG A 58 -8.61 6.57 -9.69
C ARG A 58 -8.40 6.05 -8.27
N PHE A 59 -7.50 6.65 -7.53
CA PHE A 59 -7.20 6.31 -6.15
C PHE A 59 -8.44 6.40 -5.25
N ALA A 60 -9.25 7.46 -5.38
CA ALA A 60 -10.51 7.60 -4.65
C ALA A 60 -11.51 6.47 -4.98
N ARG A 61 -11.62 6.06 -6.25
CA ARG A 61 -12.48 4.95 -6.68
C ARG A 61 -11.99 3.61 -6.12
N GLU A 62 -10.68 3.36 -6.19
CA GLU A 62 -10.06 2.14 -5.66
C GLU A 62 -10.21 2.06 -4.14
N ILE A 63 -10.07 3.18 -3.41
CA ILE A 63 -10.37 3.26 -1.96
C ILE A 63 -11.84 2.91 -1.69
N ALA A 64 -12.78 3.49 -2.45
CA ALA A 64 -14.20 3.21 -2.26
C ALA A 64 -14.51 1.71 -2.44
N ALA A 65 -13.95 1.08 -3.46
CA ALA A 65 -14.05 -0.35 -3.69
C ALA A 65 -13.36 -1.16 -2.58
N ALA A 66 -12.15 -0.78 -2.16
CA ALA A 66 -11.41 -1.47 -1.12
C ALA A 66 -12.09 -1.44 0.25
N LYS A 67 -12.85 -0.38 0.55
CA LYS A 67 -13.69 -0.33 1.77
C LYS A 67 -14.81 -1.37 1.76
N THR A 68 -15.22 -1.87 0.60
CA THR A 68 -16.24 -2.94 0.47
C THR A 68 -15.62 -4.34 0.51
N VAL A 69 -14.30 -4.47 0.38
CA VAL A 69 -13.63 -5.76 0.52
C VAL A 69 -13.80 -6.23 1.96
N GLY A 70 -14.67 -7.20 2.13
CA GLY A 70 -14.81 -7.99 3.36
C GLY A 70 -13.95 -9.24 3.21
N GLY A 71 -13.66 -9.90 4.33
CA GLY A 71 -13.03 -11.19 4.29
C GLY A 71 -12.05 -11.39 5.44
N PHE A 72 -11.97 -12.65 5.86
CA PHE A 72 -11.09 -13.05 6.96
C PHE A 72 -9.61 -12.96 6.55
N TYR A 73 -9.32 -13.20 5.27
CA TYR A 73 -7.95 -13.30 4.75
C TYR A 73 -7.43 -12.00 4.10
N THR A 74 -8.07 -10.86 4.35
CA THR A 74 -7.60 -9.54 3.89
C THR A 74 -7.36 -8.59 5.06
N ALA A 75 -6.44 -7.63 4.91
CA ALA A 75 -6.29 -6.55 5.87
C ALA A 75 -7.34 -5.46 5.57
N ALA A 76 -8.33 -5.33 6.44
CA ALA A 76 -9.44 -4.40 6.26
C ALA A 76 -8.96 -2.94 6.17
N VAL A 77 -9.54 -2.17 5.26
CA VAL A 77 -9.37 -0.72 5.20
C VAL A 77 -10.05 -0.09 6.43
N VAL A 78 -9.29 0.70 7.19
CA VAL A 78 -9.76 1.39 8.40
C VAL A 78 -10.21 2.80 8.07
N ASP A 79 -9.39 3.52 7.29
CA ASP A 79 -9.66 4.89 6.88
C ASP A 79 -8.78 5.27 5.67
N ALA A 80 -9.12 6.35 4.98
CA ALA A 80 -8.35 6.86 3.87
C ALA A 80 -8.77 8.28 3.51
N ASP A 81 -7.84 9.07 2.96
CA ASP A 81 -8.10 10.40 2.43
C ASP A 81 -7.37 10.58 1.10
N ALA A 82 -8.15 10.57 0.01
CA ALA A 82 -7.64 10.79 -1.34
C ALA A 82 -7.44 12.28 -1.67
N ASP A 83 -8.09 13.17 -0.92
CA ASP A 83 -8.07 14.62 -1.13
C ASP A 83 -7.01 15.33 -0.29
N ALA A 84 -6.41 14.64 0.68
CA ALA A 84 -5.30 15.16 1.46
C ALA A 84 -4.17 15.70 0.57
N ALA A 85 -3.37 16.65 1.06
CA ALA A 85 -2.19 17.16 0.35
C ALA A 85 -1.28 16.01 -0.10
N VAL A 86 -1.04 15.04 0.78
CA VAL A 86 -0.45 13.73 0.49
C VAL A 86 -1.54 12.68 0.70
N PRO A 87 -2.12 12.10 -0.36
CA PRO A 87 -3.13 11.05 -0.24
C PRO A 87 -2.62 9.86 0.55
N TRP A 88 -3.48 9.22 1.34
CA TRP A 88 -3.11 8.10 2.19
C TRP A 88 -4.23 7.09 2.37
N LEU A 89 -3.84 5.87 2.69
CA LEU A 89 -4.72 4.76 3.03
C LEU A 89 -4.24 4.10 4.32
N ALA A 90 -5.13 3.90 5.27
CA ALA A 90 -4.89 3.16 6.51
C ALA A 90 -5.61 1.82 6.49
N THR A 91 -4.88 0.74 6.72
CA THR A 91 -5.40 -0.63 6.87
C THR A 91 -5.17 -1.13 8.29
N ALA A 92 -5.90 -2.17 8.68
CA ALA A 92 -5.66 -2.85 9.95
C ALA A 92 -4.23 -3.39 9.97
N TYR A 93 -3.50 -3.05 11.04
CA TYR A 93 -2.14 -3.52 11.21
C TYR A 93 -2.13 -4.97 11.70
N VAL A 94 -1.48 -5.86 10.95
CA VAL A 94 -1.31 -7.28 11.28
C VAL A 94 0.12 -7.51 11.78
N PRO A 95 0.34 -7.86 13.05
CA PRO A 95 1.67 -8.11 13.62
C PRO A 95 2.15 -9.53 13.30
N ALA A 96 2.53 -9.79 12.05
CA ALA A 96 2.93 -11.10 11.57
C ALA A 96 4.11 -11.01 10.59
N PRO A 97 4.88 -12.09 10.37
CA PRO A 97 5.85 -12.17 9.30
C PRO A 97 5.16 -12.16 7.93
N SER A 98 5.84 -11.69 6.92
CA SER A 98 5.44 -11.95 5.53
C SER A 98 5.72 -13.40 5.16
N LEU A 99 5.05 -13.90 4.14
CA LEU A 99 5.32 -15.22 3.57
C LEU A 99 6.77 -15.31 3.04
N GLU A 100 7.32 -14.19 2.57
CA GLU A 100 8.72 -14.07 2.18
C GLU A 100 9.66 -14.28 3.37
N ASP A 101 9.44 -13.55 4.49
CA ASP A 101 10.21 -13.74 5.73
C ASP A 101 10.10 -15.21 6.19
N LEU A 102 8.88 -15.76 6.20
CA LEU A 102 8.62 -17.09 6.72
C LEU A 102 9.34 -18.19 5.94
N VAL A 103 9.28 -18.16 4.61
CA VAL A 103 9.98 -19.14 3.76
C VAL A 103 11.50 -18.95 3.81
N ASN A 104 11.98 -17.70 3.87
CA ASN A 104 13.42 -17.42 3.97
C ASN A 104 14.00 -17.87 5.31
N ASP A 105 13.27 -17.72 6.42
CA ASP A 105 13.74 -18.04 7.76
C ASP A 105 13.53 -19.53 8.12
N CYS A 106 12.42 -20.14 7.66
CA CYS A 106 12.03 -21.51 8.03
C CYS A 106 12.26 -22.54 6.90
N GLY A 107 12.58 -22.09 5.68
CA GLY A 107 12.68 -22.95 4.49
C GLY A 107 11.34 -23.23 3.80
N PRO A 108 11.34 -24.07 2.74
CA PRO A 108 10.14 -24.45 2.01
C PRO A 108 9.09 -25.10 2.93
N LEU A 109 7.82 -24.82 2.64
CA LEU A 109 6.70 -25.33 3.42
C LEU A 109 6.24 -26.70 2.91
N PRO A 110 5.74 -27.59 3.80
CA PRO A 110 5.09 -28.84 3.40
C PRO A 110 3.89 -28.60 2.49
N ALA A 111 3.63 -29.54 1.57
CA ALA A 111 2.55 -29.43 0.58
C ALA A 111 1.18 -29.12 1.21
N ASP A 112 0.86 -29.69 2.36
CA ASP A 112 -0.41 -29.43 3.06
C ASP A 112 -0.50 -27.99 3.56
N ALA A 113 0.60 -27.43 4.10
CA ALA A 113 0.66 -26.02 4.49
C ALA A 113 0.49 -25.10 3.28
N VAL A 114 1.11 -25.45 2.14
CA VAL A 114 0.96 -24.73 0.89
C VAL A 114 -0.47 -24.77 0.38
N ARG A 115 -1.16 -25.92 0.45
CA ARG A 115 -2.58 -26.04 0.09
C ARG A 115 -3.46 -25.13 0.94
N TRP A 116 -3.24 -25.14 2.27
CA TRP A 116 -3.98 -24.29 3.21
C TRP A 116 -3.79 -22.81 2.92
N LEU A 117 -2.54 -22.36 2.75
CA LEU A 117 -2.23 -20.98 2.35
C LEU A 117 -2.89 -20.62 1.03
N THR A 118 -2.81 -21.50 0.03
CA THR A 118 -3.37 -21.27 -1.30
C THR A 118 -4.89 -21.09 -1.25
N ALA A 119 -5.59 -21.91 -0.46
CA ALA A 119 -7.03 -21.80 -0.29
C ALA A 119 -7.43 -20.47 0.36
N GLY A 120 -6.73 -20.04 1.43
CA GLY A 120 -6.98 -18.77 2.09
C GLY A 120 -6.67 -17.56 1.20
N ILE A 121 -5.57 -17.60 0.42
CA ILE A 121 -5.26 -16.55 -0.55
C ILE A 121 -6.31 -16.53 -1.67
N ALA A 122 -6.77 -17.67 -2.15
CA ALA A 122 -7.84 -17.73 -3.16
C ALA A 122 -9.14 -17.12 -2.63
N GLU A 123 -9.49 -17.33 -1.35
CA GLU A 123 -10.66 -16.67 -0.73
C GLU A 123 -10.48 -15.15 -0.64
N ALA A 124 -9.28 -14.68 -0.28
CA ALA A 124 -8.97 -13.26 -0.31
C ALA A 124 -9.14 -12.67 -1.71
N LEU A 125 -8.61 -13.35 -2.74
CA LEU A 125 -8.74 -12.92 -4.13
C LEU A 125 -10.22 -12.91 -4.58
N GLN A 126 -11.02 -13.89 -4.18
CA GLN A 126 -12.45 -13.90 -4.48
C GLN A 126 -13.15 -12.67 -3.92
N SER A 127 -12.83 -12.28 -2.67
CA SER A 127 -13.39 -11.09 -2.03
C SER A 127 -12.94 -9.79 -2.71
N ILE A 128 -11.67 -9.71 -3.11
CA ILE A 128 -11.09 -8.57 -3.84
C ILE A 128 -11.75 -8.43 -5.22
N HIS A 129 -11.87 -9.53 -5.98
CA HIS A 129 -12.46 -9.53 -7.31
C HIS A 129 -13.96 -9.23 -7.28
N ALA A 130 -14.69 -9.69 -6.26
CA ALA A 130 -16.11 -9.37 -6.06
C ALA A 130 -16.35 -7.87 -5.81
N ALA A 131 -15.36 -7.16 -5.24
CA ALA A 131 -15.38 -5.70 -5.09
C ALA A 131 -15.00 -4.94 -6.38
N GLY A 132 -14.76 -5.64 -7.49
CA GLY A 132 -14.33 -5.06 -8.77
C GLY A 132 -12.87 -4.62 -8.79
N LEU A 133 -12.06 -5.10 -7.84
CA LEU A 133 -10.63 -4.83 -7.76
C LEU A 133 -9.81 -6.01 -8.28
N VAL A 134 -8.60 -5.73 -8.73
CA VAL A 134 -7.56 -6.71 -9.05
C VAL A 134 -6.35 -6.38 -8.18
N HIS A 135 -5.69 -7.40 -7.60
CA HIS A 135 -4.57 -7.17 -6.68
C HIS A 135 -3.35 -6.59 -7.38
N ARG A 136 -2.98 -7.12 -8.56
CA ARG A 136 -1.93 -6.64 -9.47
C ARG A 136 -0.49 -6.74 -8.98
N ASP A 137 -0.25 -6.92 -7.69
CA ASP A 137 1.09 -7.05 -7.07
C ASP A 137 1.09 -8.16 -6.01
N LEU A 138 0.43 -9.30 -6.31
CA LEU A 138 0.43 -10.45 -5.41
C LEU A 138 1.81 -11.11 -5.44
N LYS A 139 2.48 -11.10 -4.28
CA LYS A 139 3.83 -11.64 -4.07
C LYS A 139 4.02 -12.02 -2.60
N PRO A 140 5.07 -12.78 -2.24
CA PRO A 140 5.27 -13.27 -0.88
C PRO A 140 5.32 -12.16 0.19
N SER A 141 5.89 -11.00 -0.11
CA SER A 141 5.94 -9.87 0.83
C SER A 141 4.58 -9.18 1.05
N ASN A 142 3.59 -9.43 0.19
CA ASN A 142 2.23 -8.90 0.32
C ASN A 142 1.23 -9.91 0.90
N VAL A 143 1.72 -11.02 1.46
CA VAL A 143 0.95 -12.00 2.20
C VAL A 143 1.56 -12.14 3.59
N LEU A 144 0.84 -11.72 4.63
CA LEU A 144 1.22 -11.93 6.02
C LEU A 144 0.66 -13.28 6.49
N VAL A 145 1.39 -13.97 7.36
CA VAL A 145 1.00 -15.30 7.86
C VAL A 145 0.77 -15.23 9.36
N VAL A 146 -0.44 -15.55 9.78
CA VAL A 146 -0.85 -15.69 11.17
C VAL A 146 -1.30 -17.12 11.44
N GLU A 147 -1.48 -17.47 12.71
CA GLU A 147 -1.85 -18.84 13.14
C GLU A 147 -3.11 -19.38 12.44
N ASP A 148 -4.07 -18.52 12.17
CA ASP A 148 -5.36 -18.84 11.54
C ASP A 148 -5.40 -18.61 10.02
N GLY A 149 -4.23 -18.41 9.36
CA GLY A 149 -4.13 -18.36 7.91
C GLY A 149 -3.44 -17.10 7.34
N PRO A 150 -3.46 -16.93 6.03
CA PRO A 150 -2.86 -15.76 5.38
C PRO A 150 -3.66 -14.48 5.62
N ARG A 151 -3.00 -13.34 5.44
CA ARG A 151 -3.63 -12.02 5.35
C ARG A 151 -3.03 -11.29 4.14
N VAL A 152 -3.80 -11.19 3.09
CA VAL A 152 -3.41 -10.46 1.87
C VAL A 152 -3.50 -8.96 2.13
N ILE A 153 -2.42 -8.25 1.82
CA ILE A 153 -2.27 -6.81 2.02
C ILE A 153 -1.96 -6.12 0.71
N ASP A 154 -2.09 -4.80 0.68
CA ASP A 154 -1.68 -3.92 -0.44
C ASP A 154 -2.32 -4.25 -1.81
N PHE A 155 -3.56 -4.73 -1.83
CA PHE A 155 -4.28 -5.05 -3.05
C PHE A 155 -4.71 -3.80 -3.83
N GLY A 156 -4.37 -3.78 -5.12
CA GLY A 156 -4.95 -2.96 -6.20
C GLY A 156 -4.90 -1.44 -6.09
N ILE A 157 -4.77 -0.89 -4.89
CA ILE A 157 -4.93 0.54 -4.65
C ILE A 157 -3.70 1.29 -5.16
N ALA A 158 -3.87 2.01 -6.28
CA ALA A 158 -2.86 2.79 -7.00
C ALA A 158 -1.87 1.99 -7.90
N ALA A 159 -2.06 0.67 -8.10
CA ALA A 159 -1.21 -0.12 -9.01
C ALA A 159 -1.36 0.27 -10.49
N GLY A 160 -2.48 0.89 -10.88
CA GLY A 160 -2.75 1.28 -12.27
C GLY A 160 -1.86 2.40 -12.84
N VAL A 161 -1.07 3.10 -12.02
CA VAL A 161 -0.25 4.25 -12.46
C VAL A 161 1.20 3.87 -12.71
N SER A 162 1.73 2.92 -11.94
CA SER A 162 3.12 2.44 -12.15
C SER A 162 3.28 1.67 -13.45
N SER A 163 2.18 1.16 -14.00
CA SER A 163 2.16 0.29 -15.17
C SER A 163 2.19 1.00 -16.53
N THR A 164 1.92 2.31 -16.59
CA THR A 164 1.99 3.08 -17.85
C THR A 164 3.43 3.41 -18.27
N ARG A 165 4.44 3.09 -17.45
CA ARG A 165 5.85 3.35 -17.75
C ARG A 165 6.75 2.14 -17.52
N LEU A 166 6.40 1.00 -18.14
CA LEU A 166 7.40 -0.02 -18.47
C LEU A 166 8.21 0.46 -19.69
N THR A 167 8.56 1.74 -19.74
CA THR A 167 9.53 2.25 -20.69
C THR A 167 10.92 1.84 -20.22
N MET A 168 11.76 1.39 -21.13
CA MET A 168 13.10 0.76 -20.95
C MET A 168 14.09 1.53 -20.04
N THR A 169 13.71 2.64 -19.46
CA THR A 169 14.55 3.50 -18.61
C THR A 169 14.21 3.48 -17.12
N ASN A 170 13.10 2.85 -16.67
CA ASN A 170 12.70 2.78 -15.25
C ASN A 170 12.25 1.36 -14.83
N VAL A 171 13.12 0.38 -15.01
CA VAL A 171 12.93 -1.06 -14.70
C VAL A 171 12.98 -1.37 -13.19
N ALA A 172 12.66 -0.47 -12.31
CA ALA A 172 12.92 -0.68 -10.89
C ALA A 172 11.69 -0.64 -9.96
N VAL A 173 10.46 -0.87 -10.46
CA VAL A 173 9.29 -0.86 -9.57
C VAL A 173 8.55 -2.20 -9.62
N GLY A 174 9.01 -3.15 -8.81
CA GLY A 174 8.38 -4.45 -8.59
C GLY A 174 9.34 -5.62 -8.78
N THR A 175 9.01 -6.76 -8.18
CA THR A 175 9.72 -8.02 -8.39
C THR A 175 9.01 -8.76 -9.52
N PRO A 176 9.52 -8.78 -10.77
CA PRO A 176 8.82 -9.36 -11.93
C PRO A 176 8.64 -10.88 -11.83
N ALA A 177 9.26 -11.53 -10.87
CA ALA A 177 9.24 -12.99 -10.69
C ALA A 177 7.84 -13.58 -10.43
N TYR A 178 6.88 -12.76 -10.01
CA TYR A 178 5.49 -13.17 -9.72
C TYR A 178 4.47 -12.54 -10.67
N MET A 179 4.92 -11.73 -11.61
CA MET A 179 4.08 -11.02 -12.59
C MET A 179 3.50 -12.00 -13.61
N SER A 180 2.29 -11.73 -14.10
CA SER A 180 1.71 -12.51 -15.19
C SER A 180 2.25 -12.07 -16.57
N PRO A 181 2.23 -12.95 -17.59
CA PRO A 181 2.72 -12.61 -18.93
C PRO A 181 1.96 -11.44 -19.58
N GLU A 182 0.65 -11.36 -19.41
CA GLU A 182 -0.18 -10.25 -19.92
C GLU A 182 0.15 -8.95 -19.21
N GLN A 183 0.41 -8.97 -17.90
CA GLN A 183 0.83 -7.80 -17.13
C GLN A 183 2.19 -7.26 -17.61
N ALA A 184 3.12 -8.15 -17.95
CA ALA A 184 4.42 -7.78 -18.49
C ALA A 184 4.33 -7.19 -19.91
N ARG A 185 3.32 -7.58 -20.71
CA ARG A 185 3.10 -7.05 -22.08
C ARG A 185 2.32 -5.73 -22.08
N ASP A 186 1.20 -5.68 -21.39
CA ASP A 186 0.36 -4.48 -21.26
C ASP A 186 -0.40 -4.50 -19.94
N SER A 187 -0.03 -3.61 -19.06
CA SER A 187 -0.65 -3.47 -17.75
C SER A 187 -2.16 -3.11 -17.78
N ARG A 188 -2.68 -2.68 -18.94
CA ARG A 188 -4.11 -2.41 -19.14
C ARG A 188 -4.94 -3.67 -19.35
N SER A 189 -4.30 -4.78 -19.75
CA SER A 189 -4.94 -6.09 -19.96
C SER A 189 -5.06 -6.94 -18.69
N VAL A 190 -4.63 -6.41 -17.54
CA VAL A 190 -4.62 -7.10 -16.25
C VAL A 190 -6.04 -7.30 -15.72
N THR A 191 -6.38 -8.55 -15.42
CA THR A 191 -7.67 -8.98 -14.84
C THR A 191 -7.43 -9.83 -13.60
N GLY A 192 -8.49 -10.31 -12.95
CA GLY A 192 -8.38 -11.26 -11.83
C GLY A 192 -7.62 -12.53 -12.19
N ALA A 193 -7.60 -12.94 -13.46
CA ALA A 193 -6.80 -14.07 -13.91
C ALA A 193 -5.29 -13.83 -13.80
N SER A 194 -4.84 -12.57 -13.79
CA SER A 194 -3.44 -12.21 -13.55
C SER A 194 -3.03 -12.50 -12.11
N ASP A 195 -3.92 -12.24 -11.13
CA ASP A 195 -3.69 -12.59 -9.73
C ASP A 195 -3.63 -14.11 -9.52
N VAL A 196 -4.40 -14.87 -10.30
CA VAL A 196 -4.33 -16.35 -10.28
C VAL A 196 -2.99 -16.87 -10.77
N PHE A 197 -2.40 -16.25 -11.80
CA PHE A 197 -1.04 -16.57 -12.22
C PHE A 197 -0.02 -16.28 -11.11
N SER A 198 -0.14 -15.12 -10.47
CA SER A 198 0.71 -14.76 -9.34
C SER A 198 0.53 -15.71 -8.15
N LEU A 199 -0.68 -16.21 -7.90
CA LEU A 199 -0.95 -17.24 -6.89
C LEU A 199 -0.21 -18.54 -7.23
N GLY A 200 -0.24 -18.99 -8.50
CA GLY A 200 0.55 -20.15 -8.94
C GLY A 200 2.05 -19.96 -8.69
N SER A 201 2.57 -18.76 -8.97
CA SER A 201 3.97 -18.41 -8.68
C SER A 201 4.29 -18.42 -7.17
N LEU A 202 3.34 -18.00 -6.32
CA LEU A 202 3.44 -18.10 -4.87
C LEU A 202 3.50 -19.55 -4.38
N VAL A 203 2.68 -20.44 -4.95
CA VAL A 203 2.70 -21.86 -4.63
C VAL A 203 4.08 -22.47 -4.89
N VAL A 204 4.70 -22.14 -6.04
CA VAL A 204 6.07 -22.56 -6.34
C VAL A 204 7.03 -22.06 -5.27
N PHE A 205 7.02 -20.77 -4.96
CA PHE A 205 7.91 -20.17 -3.95
C PHE A 205 7.74 -20.81 -2.58
N CYS A 206 6.50 -20.99 -2.11
CA CYS A 206 6.23 -21.58 -0.81
C CYS A 206 6.77 -23.01 -0.70
N ALA A 207 6.64 -23.81 -1.77
CA ALA A 207 6.99 -25.21 -1.76
C ALA A 207 8.47 -25.49 -2.06
N THR A 208 9.18 -24.56 -2.71
CA THR A 208 10.55 -24.76 -3.21
C THR A 208 11.58 -23.78 -2.64
N GLY A 209 11.14 -22.65 -2.08
CA GLY A 209 12.02 -21.56 -1.63
C GLY A 209 12.52 -20.67 -2.77
N HIS A 210 12.06 -20.87 -4.01
CA HIS A 210 12.44 -20.03 -5.14
C HIS A 210 11.24 -19.66 -6.04
N PRO A 211 11.26 -18.50 -6.69
CA PRO A 211 10.23 -18.14 -7.65
C PRO A 211 10.37 -18.95 -8.94
N PRO A 212 9.28 -19.07 -9.74
CA PRO A 212 9.31 -19.84 -11.01
C PRO A 212 10.16 -19.19 -12.12
N TYR A 213 10.48 -17.90 -12.00
CA TYR A 213 11.31 -17.15 -12.94
C TYR A 213 12.37 -16.37 -12.19
N ARG A 214 13.66 -16.59 -12.53
CA ARG A 214 14.82 -15.99 -11.86
C ARG A 214 15.87 -15.57 -12.87
N GLY A 215 15.83 -14.32 -13.33
CA GLY A 215 16.91 -13.73 -14.10
C GLY A 215 17.97 -13.09 -13.19
N SER A 216 19.16 -12.83 -13.73
CA SER A 216 20.21 -12.08 -13.02
C SER A 216 19.84 -10.61 -12.75
N ASN A 217 18.81 -10.12 -13.45
CA ASN A 217 18.25 -8.80 -13.30
C ASN A 217 16.75 -8.79 -13.66
N PRO A 218 16.00 -7.73 -13.32
CA PRO A 218 14.56 -7.66 -13.59
C PRO A 218 14.19 -7.79 -15.07
N VAL A 219 15.02 -7.29 -15.98
CA VAL A 219 14.76 -7.37 -17.44
C VAL A 219 14.86 -8.82 -17.91
N GLU A 220 15.88 -9.53 -17.50
CA GLU A 220 16.05 -10.95 -17.81
C GLU A 220 14.91 -11.80 -17.24
N THR A 221 14.45 -11.51 -16.00
CA THR A 221 13.29 -12.17 -15.40
C THR A 221 12.03 -11.99 -16.26
N VAL A 222 11.79 -10.78 -16.79
CA VAL A 222 10.68 -10.52 -17.71
C VAL A 222 10.85 -11.29 -19.02
N PHE A 223 12.07 -11.39 -19.57
CA PHE A 223 12.32 -12.19 -20.78
C PHE A 223 12.05 -13.67 -20.55
N GLN A 224 12.48 -14.23 -19.41
CA GLN A 224 12.18 -15.62 -19.04
C GLN A 224 10.67 -15.83 -18.93
N LEU A 225 9.95 -14.97 -18.19
CA LEU A 225 8.50 -15.02 -18.05
C LEU A 225 7.76 -15.06 -19.40
N LEU A 226 8.26 -14.34 -20.40
CA LEU A 226 7.59 -14.22 -21.70
C LEU A 226 7.95 -15.35 -22.69
N ARG A 227 9.04 -16.09 -22.47
CA ARG A 227 9.60 -17.06 -23.43
C ARG A 227 9.75 -18.46 -22.87
N ASP A 228 10.07 -18.60 -21.59
CA ASP A 228 10.47 -19.85 -21.00
C ASP A 228 9.32 -20.50 -20.22
N GLN A 229 9.44 -21.79 -19.96
CA GLN A 229 8.57 -22.47 -19.01
C GLN A 229 8.99 -22.12 -17.57
N PRO A 230 8.06 -22.15 -16.61
CA PRO A 230 8.39 -21.91 -15.20
C PRO A 230 9.33 -23.01 -14.68
N ASP A 231 10.30 -22.61 -13.86
CA ASP A 231 11.12 -23.53 -13.08
C ASP A 231 10.27 -24.12 -11.94
N LEU A 232 9.94 -25.41 -12.05
CA LEU A 232 9.18 -26.17 -11.06
C LEU A 232 10.06 -27.18 -10.32
N SER A 233 11.38 -27.03 -10.35
CA SER A 233 12.33 -27.93 -9.67
C SER A 233 12.05 -27.96 -8.18
N GLY A 234 11.93 -29.16 -7.61
CA GLY A 234 11.62 -29.34 -6.19
C GLY A 234 10.16 -29.19 -5.81
N LEU A 235 9.26 -28.87 -6.76
CA LEU A 235 7.83 -28.78 -6.47
C LEU A 235 7.25 -30.16 -6.18
N PRO A 236 6.57 -30.39 -5.03
CA PRO A 236 5.87 -31.63 -4.74
C PRO A 236 4.89 -32.01 -5.86
N VAL A 237 4.87 -33.31 -6.22
CA VAL A 237 4.08 -33.82 -7.36
C VAL A 237 2.60 -33.49 -7.24
N GLU A 238 2.06 -33.50 -6.00
CA GLU A 238 0.68 -33.21 -5.69
C GLU A 238 0.27 -31.74 -5.84
N LEU A 239 1.21 -30.83 -6.06
CA LEU A 239 0.96 -29.40 -6.35
C LEU A 239 1.16 -29.04 -7.82
N VAL A 240 1.71 -29.96 -8.63
CA VAL A 240 2.11 -29.70 -10.02
C VAL A 240 0.90 -29.31 -10.88
N ASP A 241 -0.21 -30.05 -10.76
CA ASP A 241 -1.39 -29.81 -11.60
C ASP A 241 -2.06 -28.48 -11.25
N LEU A 242 -2.17 -28.13 -9.98
CA LEU A 242 -2.66 -26.85 -9.51
C LEU A 242 -1.80 -25.69 -10.06
N VAL A 243 -0.48 -25.80 -9.93
CA VAL A 243 0.44 -24.77 -10.42
C VAL A 243 0.31 -24.60 -11.93
N ARG A 244 0.31 -25.70 -12.68
CA ARG A 244 0.14 -25.68 -14.16
C ARG A 244 -1.19 -25.07 -14.57
N ALA A 245 -2.28 -25.33 -13.82
CA ALA A 245 -3.57 -24.74 -14.10
C ALA A 245 -3.56 -23.22 -13.86
N CYS A 246 -2.99 -22.77 -12.74
CA CYS A 246 -2.89 -21.34 -12.41
C CYS A 246 -1.96 -20.58 -13.38
N MET A 247 -0.87 -21.20 -13.81
CA MET A 247 0.15 -20.55 -14.63
C MET A 247 -0.03 -20.77 -16.15
N ARG A 248 -1.23 -21.12 -16.60
CA ARG A 248 -1.52 -21.19 -18.06
C ARG A 248 -1.21 -19.86 -18.73
N PRO A 249 -0.57 -19.86 -19.92
CA PRO A 249 -0.26 -18.63 -20.65
C PRO A 249 -1.49 -17.79 -21.00
N THR A 250 -2.60 -18.45 -21.36
CA THR A 250 -3.87 -17.83 -21.72
C THR A 250 -4.69 -17.55 -20.46
N PRO A 251 -4.98 -16.27 -20.10
CA PRO A 251 -5.67 -15.92 -18.85
C PRO A 251 -7.04 -16.59 -18.68
N GLU A 252 -7.80 -16.73 -19.78
CA GLU A 252 -9.16 -17.30 -19.80
C GLU A 252 -9.17 -18.82 -19.49
N HIS A 253 -8.03 -19.48 -19.60
CA HIS A 253 -7.89 -20.91 -19.30
C HIS A 253 -7.48 -21.18 -17.84
N ARG A 254 -7.18 -20.14 -17.05
CA ARG A 254 -6.83 -20.27 -15.64
C ARG A 254 -8.10 -20.50 -14.80
N PRO A 255 -8.01 -21.30 -13.73
CA PRO A 255 -9.15 -21.49 -12.84
C PRO A 255 -9.51 -20.15 -12.14
N THR A 256 -10.77 -20.01 -11.76
CA THR A 256 -11.19 -18.93 -10.86
C THR A 256 -10.74 -19.21 -9.43
N PRO A 257 -10.62 -18.20 -8.55
CA PRO A 257 -10.35 -18.43 -7.13
C PRO A 257 -11.31 -19.41 -6.47
N ALA A 258 -12.60 -19.37 -6.81
CA ALA A 258 -13.61 -20.29 -6.30
C ALA A 258 -13.36 -21.75 -6.75
N GLN A 259 -12.91 -21.95 -8.00
CA GLN A 259 -12.54 -23.29 -8.49
C GLN A 259 -11.31 -23.84 -7.77
N ILE A 260 -10.31 -22.99 -7.50
CA ILE A 260 -9.12 -23.37 -6.70
C ILE A 260 -9.54 -23.81 -5.30
N GLN A 261 -10.42 -23.08 -4.63
CA GLN A 261 -10.94 -23.45 -3.32
C GLN A 261 -11.68 -24.79 -3.35
N ALA A 262 -12.55 -24.99 -4.36
CA ALA A 262 -13.30 -26.23 -4.52
C ALA A 262 -12.39 -27.46 -4.76
N GLU A 263 -11.30 -27.27 -5.54
CA GLU A 263 -10.29 -28.32 -5.77
C GLU A 263 -9.52 -28.68 -4.50
N LEU A 264 -9.18 -27.67 -3.69
CA LEU A 264 -8.39 -27.87 -2.46
C LEU A 264 -9.23 -28.36 -1.27
N ALA A 265 -10.53 -28.07 -1.22
CA ALA A 265 -11.40 -28.38 -0.10
C ALA A 265 -11.33 -29.85 0.40
N PRO A 266 -11.34 -30.90 -0.45
CA PRO A 266 -11.23 -32.28 0.00
C PRO A 266 -9.94 -32.58 0.79
N HIS A 267 -8.84 -31.90 0.43
CA HIS A 267 -7.53 -32.07 1.07
C HIS A 267 -7.44 -31.35 2.42
N LEU A 268 -8.20 -30.28 2.61
CA LEU A 268 -8.20 -29.48 3.84
C LEU A 268 -9.08 -30.12 4.92
N PHE A 269 -10.26 -30.63 4.55
CA PHE A 269 -11.23 -31.18 5.52
C PHE A 269 -10.92 -32.61 5.97
N SER A 270 -10.22 -33.41 5.16
CA SER A 270 -9.81 -34.75 5.56
C SER A 270 -8.84 -34.79 6.78
N ARG A 271 -8.23 -33.67 7.10
CA ARG A 271 -7.32 -33.48 8.24
C ARG A 271 -7.98 -32.85 9.47
N ALA A 272 -9.03 -32.05 9.30
CA ALA A 272 -9.73 -31.38 10.39
C ALA A 272 -10.40 -32.38 11.35
N ASP A 273 -10.74 -33.59 10.86
CA ASP A 273 -11.33 -34.65 11.69
C ASP A 273 -10.33 -35.30 12.64
N ALA A 274 -9.02 -35.09 12.48
CA ALA A 274 -7.99 -35.78 13.25
C ALA A 274 -7.44 -35.00 14.45
N SER A 275 -7.42 -33.65 14.43
CA SER A 275 -6.80 -32.86 15.50
C SER A 275 -7.65 -31.70 16.03
N GLY A 276 -8.61 -31.19 15.28
CA GLY A 276 -9.55 -30.15 15.75
C GLY A 276 -8.93 -28.76 16.05
N GLU A 277 -7.62 -28.60 15.95
CA GLU A 277 -6.91 -27.36 16.27
C GLU A 277 -6.43 -26.64 15.00
N ALA A 278 -6.79 -25.36 14.87
CA ALA A 278 -6.46 -24.52 13.71
C ALA A 278 -4.94 -24.26 13.52
N GLY A 279 -4.09 -24.66 14.46
CA GLY A 279 -2.66 -24.41 14.46
C GLY A 279 -1.78 -25.46 13.78
N ASP A 280 -2.32 -26.65 13.48
CA ASP A 280 -1.51 -27.81 13.03
C ASP A 280 -1.09 -27.78 11.55
N TRP A 281 -1.48 -26.74 10.80
CA TRP A 281 -1.14 -26.64 9.37
C TRP A 281 0.25 -26.06 9.12
N LEU A 282 0.81 -25.30 10.07
CA LEU A 282 2.15 -24.71 9.97
C LEU A 282 3.22 -25.55 10.68
N PRO A 283 4.46 -25.60 10.14
CA PRO A 283 5.59 -26.15 10.86
C PRO A 283 5.85 -25.43 12.19
N PRO A 284 6.35 -26.10 13.25
CA PRO A 284 6.64 -25.47 14.55
C PRO A 284 7.54 -24.22 14.44
N ALA A 285 8.59 -24.24 13.61
CA ALA A 285 9.46 -23.11 13.38
C ALA A 285 8.73 -21.87 12.84
N ALA A 286 7.69 -22.07 12.03
CA ALA A 286 6.87 -20.99 11.52
C ALA A 286 5.98 -20.39 12.62
N LEU A 287 5.42 -21.22 13.51
CA LEU A 287 4.66 -20.77 14.67
C LEU A 287 5.53 -19.95 15.64
N ASP A 288 6.76 -20.42 15.91
CA ASP A 288 7.74 -19.70 16.74
C ASP A 288 8.07 -18.32 16.16
N LEU A 289 8.24 -18.22 14.84
CA LEU A 289 8.49 -16.95 14.15
C LEU A 289 7.30 -15.99 14.26
N ILE A 290 6.07 -16.50 14.10
CA ILE A 290 4.83 -15.71 14.25
C ILE A 290 4.74 -15.15 15.68
N GLU A 291 4.93 -16.00 16.70
CA GLU A 291 4.89 -15.58 18.11
C GLU A 291 6.03 -14.58 18.43
N ALA A 292 7.24 -14.81 17.93
CA ALA A 292 8.36 -13.89 18.12
C ALA A 292 8.05 -12.49 17.53
N LYS A 293 7.46 -12.42 16.33
CA LYS A 293 7.01 -11.15 15.72
C LYS A 293 5.90 -10.49 16.55
N ARG A 294 4.99 -11.28 17.12
CA ARG A 294 3.90 -10.80 17.98
C ARG A 294 4.42 -10.27 19.32
N SER A 295 5.36 -10.97 19.94
CA SER A 295 5.93 -10.65 21.27
C SER A 295 6.91 -9.48 21.24
N SER A 296 7.79 -9.40 20.24
CA SER A 296 8.75 -8.29 20.07
C SER A 296 8.07 -6.92 20.09
N ARG A 297 6.80 -6.87 19.71
CA ARG A 297 6.00 -5.65 19.63
C ARG A 297 5.27 -5.29 20.91
N ARG A 298 5.04 -6.25 21.82
CA ARG A 298 4.55 -5.94 23.17
C ARG A 298 5.60 -5.15 23.96
N HIS A 299 6.88 -5.46 23.78
CA HIS A 299 8.00 -4.76 24.43
C HIS A 299 8.20 -3.33 23.92
N VAL A 300 8.10 -3.08 22.61
CA VAL A 300 8.18 -1.72 22.05
C VAL A 300 7.04 -0.83 22.56
N SER A 301 5.85 -1.40 22.75
CA SER A 301 4.70 -0.65 23.29
C SER A 301 4.86 -0.29 24.77
N ALA A 302 5.42 -1.19 25.56
CA ALA A 302 5.65 -0.96 27.00
C ALA A 302 6.72 0.11 27.23
N GLN A 303 7.78 0.16 26.41
CA GLN A 303 8.83 1.17 26.49
C GLN A 303 8.34 2.58 26.06
N GLN A 304 7.42 2.67 25.09
CA GLN A 304 6.83 3.95 24.66
C GLN A 304 5.73 4.47 25.60
N GLN A 305 5.17 3.62 26.46
CA GLN A 305 4.18 3.99 27.48
C GLN A 305 4.77 4.29 28.85
N ALA A 306 6.06 4.06 29.05
CA ALA A 306 6.72 4.45 30.29
C ALA A 306 6.68 5.99 30.41
N PRO A 307 6.08 6.55 31.47
CA PRO A 307 6.07 8.00 31.66
C PRO A 307 7.52 8.47 31.69
N ALA A 308 7.81 9.55 30.97
CA ALA A 308 9.12 10.19 30.99
C ALA A 308 9.56 10.34 32.45
N ARG A 309 10.65 9.66 32.84
CA ARG A 309 11.22 9.85 34.18
C ARG A 309 11.40 11.34 34.38
N PRO A 310 10.86 11.93 35.46
CA PRO A 310 11.08 13.35 35.75
C PRO A 310 12.59 13.57 35.78
N GLN A 311 13.10 14.36 34.86
CA GLN A 311 14.47 14.80 34.91
C GLN A 311 14.65 15.54 36.26
N PRO A 312 15.70 15.21 37.03
CA PRO A 312 16.01 16.00 38.21
C PRO A 312 16.18 17.46 37.78
N PRO A 313 15.69 18.43 38.55
CA PRO A 313 15.79 19.83 38.20
C PRO A 313 17.27 20.15 37.91
N VAL A 314 17.55 20.63 36.70
CA VAL A 314 18.85 21.16 36.35
C VAL A 314 19.15 22.33 37.29
N ALA A 315 20.08 22.15 38.21
CA ALA A 315 20.54 23.23 39.07
C ALA A 315 21.10 24.33 38.16
N LEU A 316 20.41 25.46 38.14
CA LEU A 316 20.93 26.67 37.49
C LEU A 316 22.27 27.01 38.14
N PRO A 317 23.33 27.30 37.38
CA PRO A 317 24.61 27.75 37.94
C PRO A 317 24.35 29.05 38.75
N ALA A 318 24.79 29.04 40.00
CA ALA A 318 24.68 30.21 40.89
C ALA A 318 25.39 31.40 40.20
N GLN A 319 24.66 32.48 40.01
CA GLN A 319 25.24 33.74 39.57
C GLN A 319 26.15 34.29 40.70
N PRO A 320 27.37 34.79 40.40
CA PRO A 320 28.21 35.40 41.39
C PRO A 320 27.54 36.66 41.95
N VAL A 321 27.33 36.69 43.26
CA VAL A 321 26.81 37.86 43.98
C VAL A 321 27.91 38.92 43.98
N GLY A 322 27.72 40.00 43.22
CA GLY A 322 28.55 41.18 43.28
C GLY A 322 28.35 41.97 44.61
N PRO A 323 29.34 42.77 45.05
CA PRO A 323 29.28 43.48 46.32
C PRO A 323 28.16 44.56 46.31
N PRO A 324 27.60 44.92 47.48
CA PRO A 324 26.47 45.83 47.60
C PRO A 324 26.84 47.25 47.16
N SER A 325 26.08 47.80 46.22
CA SER A 325 26.21 49.21 45.81
C SER A 325 25.59 50.15 46.84
N ALA A 326 26.28 51.25 47.12
CA ALA A 326 25.83 52.33 48.03
C ALA A 326 24.58 53.04 47.54
N PRO A 327 23.81 53.66 48.46
CA PRO A 327 22.53 54.30 48.10
C PRO A 327 22.73 55.61 47.29
N PRO A 328 21.83 55.92 46.36
CA PRO A 328 21.94 57.15 45.54
C PRO A 328 21.49 58.40 46.34
N ALA A 329 22.24 59.47 46.17
CA ALA A 329 21.96 60.80 46.71
C ALA A 329 20.74 61.44 45.95
N LEU A 330 19.93 62.14 46.72
CA LEU A 330 18.80 62.93 46.25
C LEU A 330 19.27 64.14 45.42
N ALA A 331 18.70 64.29 44.22
CA ALA A 331 18.85 65.51 43.39
C ALA A 331 17.49 66.20 43.28
N PRO A 332 17.45 67.56 43.10
CA PRO A 332 16.25 68.37 43.38
C PRO A 332 15.29 68.45 42.22
N VAL A 333 14.06 68.72 42.59
CA VAL A 333 12.88 68.94 41.75
C VAL A 333 12.94 70.29 41.05
N GLY A 334 12.75 70.32 39.74
CA GLY A 334 12.46 71.53 38.92
C GLY A 334 11.11 71.46 38.27
N PRO A 335 10.42 72.57 38.04
CA PRO A 335 9.00 72.62 37.69
C PRO A 335 8.73 72.52 36.20
N PRO A 336 7.46 72.29 35.78
CA PRO A 336 7.08 72.10 34.38
C PRO A 336 6.82 73.40 33.62
N PRO A 337 6.86 73.42 32.32
CA PRO A 337 5.99 74.24 31.51
C PRO A 337 5.24 73.51 30.40
N GLY A 338 4.06 73.70 30.28
CA GLY A 338 3.11 74.32 29.44
C GLY A 338 3.19 73.96 27.92
N GLY A 339 2.06 73.47 27.34
CA GLY A 339 1.84 73.26 25.94
C GLY A 339 1.80 74.58 25.13
N PRO A 340 1.29 74.65 23.92
CA PRO A 340 0.26 73.84 23.26
C PRO A 340 0.50 73.56 21.72
N VAL A 341 -0.38 72.69 21.17
CA VAL A 341 -0.99 72.63 19.80
C VAL A 341 -0.25 73.03 18.58
N SER A 342 -0.22 72.18 17.58
CA SER A 342 -0.63 72.49 16.20
C SER A 342 -0.79 71.24 15.36
N GLU A 343 -1.93 71.20 14.77
CA GLU A 343 -2.51 70.55 13.64
C GLU A 343 -1.62 70.48 12.37
N ALA A 344 -2.02 69.55 11.52
CA ALA A 344 -2.03 69.46 10.06
C ALA A 344 -1.20 68.25 9.61
N GLU A 345 -1.51 67.41 8.67
CA GLU A 345 -2.56 67.32 7.64
C GLU A 345 -2.41 65.92 7.01
N VAL A 346 -3.44 65.19 6.93
CA VAL A 346 -4.10 64.49 5.83
C VAL A 346 -3.26 64.37 4.53
N ALA A 347 -3.01 63.12 4.16
CA ALA A 347 -3.01 62.71 2.76
C ALA A 347 -3.46 61.24 2.65
N THR A 348 -4.72 61.08 2.37
CA THR A 348 -5.36 59.90 1.83
C THR A 348 -4.98 59.71 0.36
N GLU A 349 -4.34 58.67 0.01
CA GLU A 349 -4.22 58.26 -1.38
C GLU A 349 -5.06 56.98 -1.61
N ARG A 350 -6.20 57.23 -2.25
CA ARG A 350 -7.11 56.20 -2.78
C ARG A 350 -6.51 55.63 -4.04
N MET A 351 -6.19 54.33 -4.01
CA MET A 351 -5.93 53.61 -5.24
C MET A 351 -7.22 52.90 -5.70
N ARG A 352 -7.60 53.23 -6.95
CA ARG A 352 -8.79 52.75 -7.67
C ARG A 352 -8.63 51.28 -8.08
N PRO A 353 -9.73 50.52 -8.21
CA PRO A 353 -9.72 49.15 -8.66
C PRO A 353 -9.57 49.05 -10.18
N HIS A 354 -8.68 48.16 -10.63
CA HIS A 354 -8.55 47.81 -12.04
C HIS A 354 -9.70 46.94 -12.52
N GLN A 355 -10.29 47.36 -13.63
CA GLN A 355 -11.39 46.73 -14.36
C GLN A 355 -10.98 45.37 -14.95
N ARG A 356 -11.88 44.41 -14.82
CA ARG A 356 -11.93 43.14 -15.57
C ARG A 356 -12.20 43.42 -17.05
N PRO A 357 -11.57 42.75 -18.01
CA PRO A 357 -12.05 42.68 -19.38
C PRO A 357 -13.22 41.70 -19.52
N ALA A 358 -14.20 42.09 -20.30
CA ALA A 358 -15.42 41.33 -20.59
C ALA A 358 -15.17 40.11 -21.48
N ALA A 359 -15.96 39.07 -21.25
CA ALA A 359 -16.07 37.88 -22.11
C ALA A 359 -16.84 38.20 -23.39
N PRO A 360 -16.52 37.62 -24.54
CA PRO A 360 -17.33 37.72 -25.74
C PRO A 360 -18.51 36.76 -25.73
N ALA A 361 -19.62 37.19 -26.28
CA ALA A 361 -20.90 36.47 -26.41
C ALA A 361 -20.83 35.33 -27.45
N PRO A 362 -21.76 34.35 -27.39
CA PRO A 362 -21.75 33.17 -28.26
C PRO A 362 -22.34 33.52 -29.65
N GLY A 363 -21.61 33.15 -30.70
CA GLY A 363 -22.06 33.18 -32.07
C GLY A 363 -22.90 31.92 -32.41
N ALA A 364 -23.94 32.13 -33.20
CA ALA A 364 -24.91 31.15 -33.69
C ALA A 364 -24.32 30.17 -34.72
N PRO A 365 -25.00 29.02 -34.96
CA PRO A 365 -24.47 27.89 -35.71
C PRO A 365 -24.53 28.12 -37.23
N SER A 366 -23.50 27.66 -37.95
CA SER A 366 -23.54 27.50 -39.39
C SER A 366 -23.63 26.02 -39.76
N ASP A 367 -24.69 25.70 -40.49
CA ASP A 367 -24.95 24.46 -41.18
C ASP A 367 -23.80 24.08 -42.13
N GLY A 368 -23.31 22.88 -42.06
CA GLY A 368 -22.37 22.28 -42.97
C GLY A 368 -22.64 20.79 -43.11
N GLU A 369 -23.51 20.45 -44.08
CA GLU A 369 -23.75 19.08 -44.54
C GLU A 369 -22.47 18.43 -45.02
N ILE A 370 -22.06 17.34 -44.45
CA ILE A 370 -21.07 16.42 -45.03
C ILE A 370 -21.76 15.08 -45.38
N ARG A 371 -21.97 14.90 -46.69
CA ARG A 371 -22.41 13.66 -47.30
C ARG A 371 -21.34 12.57 -47.11
N LEU A 372 -21.75 11.42 -46.62
CA LEU A 372 -20.98 10.16 -46.68
C LEU A 372 -21.31 9.43 -47.98
N PRO A 373 -20.32 8.84 -48.69
CA PRO A 373 -20.58 7.95 -49.83
C PRO A 373 -20.91 6.54 -49.36
N GLY A 374 -21.98 5.98 -49.87
CA GLY A 374 -22.43 4.64 -49.61
C GLY A 374 -21.52 3.56 -50.17
N ALA A 375 -21.35 2.48 -49.45
CA ALA A 375 -20.83 1.21 -49.93
C ALA A 375 -21.95 0.17 -49.96
N HIS A 376 -22.36 -0.23 -51.15
CA HIS A 376 -23.23 -1.36 -51.45
C HIS A 376 -22.50 -2.66 -51.07
N VAL A 377 -23.20 -3.53 -50.32
CA VAL A 377 -22.81 -4.95 -50.16
C VAL A 377 -23.92 -5.79 -50.87
N PRO A 378 -23.59 -6.63 -51.83
CA PRO A 378 -24.57 -7.52 -52.39
C PRO A 378 -24.75 -8.80 -51.55
N ILE A 379 -26.03 -9.14 -51.33
CA ILE A 379 -26.50 -10.40 -50.73
C ILE A 379 -26.49 -11.45 -51.86
N GLY A 380 -25.77 -12.54 -51.67
CA GLY A 380 -25.84 -13.74 -52.48
C GLY A 380 -26.53 -14.88 -51.74
N PRO A 381 -27.32 -15.75 -52.40
CA PRO A 381 -28.12 -16.80 -51.75
C PRO A 381 -27.27 -18.05 -51.49
N GLY A 382 -27.61 -18.75 -50.41
CA GLY A 382 -27.09 -20.07 -50.10
C GLY A 382 -27.63 -21.21 -51.05
N PRO A 383 -27.12 -22.44 -50.86
CA PRO A 383 -27.96 -23.50 -50.29
C PRO A 383 -27.53 -24.00 -48.94
#